data_0a70155d85d791e75fd40ba5a8b72aa6
#
_entry.id   0a70155d85d791e75fd40ba5a8b72aa6
#
_cell.length_a   1.000
_cell.length_b   1.000
_cell.length_c   1.000
_cell.angle_alpha   90.00
_cell.angle_beta   90.00
_cell.angle_gamma   90.00
#
_symmetry.space_group_name_H-M   'P 1'
#
loop_
_entity.id
_entity.type
_entity.pdbx_description
1 polymer ?
#
loop_
_entity_poly.entity_id
_entity_poly.type
_entity_poly.pdbx_seq_one_letter_code
_entity_poly.pdbx_strand_id
1 'polypeptide(L)'
;MATEYTCITRKIEVHLHKHGESEEAAQRLKDEYQIWNIINDNLYKAANRIISHCFFNDAYEYRLKLHSPRFKEIETLLKFSKRNKLTAEDIKSLKEERKMLFANFKKQRQTFLRGGIENGPNPEQNSTYRVISNEFLDVIPSNILTNLNQNISSTYKAYTLEVERGDRTIPNFKRGIPVPFSIKESGELMLKKREDGSIYIRFPKGLEWDLSFGRDRSNNREIVERVLSGQYEVGNSTIQESKNKKIFLLLVVKIPKESKALNSNRVVGVDLGINTPLYAALNDNEYGGFSIGSRDQFLKMRMRMAAQKR
;
A
#
# COMPACT_ATOMS: atom_id res chain seq x y z
N MET A 1 -9.32 21.50 14.48
CA MET A 1 -7.97 20.93 14.53
C MET A 1 -8.02 19.55 13.90
N ALA A 2 -7.15 19.22 12.94
CA ALA A 2 -7.11 17.88 12.37
C ALA A 2 -6.57 16.92 13.44
N THR A 3 -7.31 15.87 13.75
CA THR A 3 -6.89 14.83 14.69
C THR A 3 -5.68 14.12 14.10
N GLU A 4 -4.55 14.16 14.77
CA GLU A 4 -3.33 13.49 14.33
C GLU A 4 -3.41 12.01 14.70
N TYR A 5 -3.25 11.10 13.74
CA TYR A 5 -3.34 9.66 13.95
C TYR A 5 -1.99 8.97 13.84
N THR A 6 -1.80 7.94 14.64
CA THR A 6 -0.73 6.95 14.42
C THR A 6 -1.34 5.71 13.78
N CYS A 7 -0.79 5.27 12.64
CA CYS A 7 -1.23 4.05 11.97
C CYS A 7 -0.40 2.86 12.47
N ILE A 8 -1.08 1.80 12.90
CA ILE A 8 -0.45 0.52 13.23
C ILE A 8 -1.06 -0.60 12.40
N THR A 9 -0.27 -1.61 12.08
CA THR A 9 -0.76 -2.83 11.42
C THR A 9 -0.74 -3.98 12.43
N ARG A 10 -1.87 -4.68 12.55
CA ARG A 10 -2.02 -5.87 13.40
C ARG A 10 -2.20 -7.11 12.53
N LYS A 11 -1.39 -8.13 12.81
CA LYS A 11 -1.46 -9.42 12.14
C LYS A 11 -2.28 -10.38 12.99
N ILE A 12 -3.43 -10.80 12.47
CA ILE A 12 -4.39 -11.67 13.16
C ILE A 12 -4.64 -12.89 12.27
N GLU A 13 -4.54 -14.09 12.82
CA GLU A 13 -4.87 -15.33 12.10
C GLU A 13 -6.38 -15.38 11.85
N VAL A 14 -6.80 -15.78 10.64
CA VAL A 14 -8.20 -15.89 10.28
C VAL A 14 -8.50 -17.23 9.62
N HIS A 15 -9.70 -17.73 9.83
CA HIS A 15 -10.18 -19.00 9.27
C HIS A 15 -11.55 -18.78 8.65
N LEU A 16 -11.86 -19.44 7.54
CA LEU A 16 -13.22 -19.46 7.02
C LEU A 16 -14.16 -20.07 8.08
N HIS A 17 -15.32 -19.46 8.20
CA HIS A 17 -16.30 -19.86 9.20
C HIS A 17 -16.80 -21.29 8.96
N LYS A 18 -16.85 -22.10 10.03
CA LYS A 18 -17.42 -23.44 9.99
C LYS A 18 -18.90 -23.36 10.30
N HIS A 19 -19.74 -23.69 9.32
CA HIS A 19 -21.21 -23.61 9.43
C HIS A 19 -21.85 -24.78 10.21
N GLY A 20 -21.07 -25.61 10.90
CA GLY A 20 -21.48 -26.78 11.65
C GLY A 20 -20.69 -28.03 11.27
N GLU A 21 -21.17 -29.22 11.72
CA GLU A 21 -20.51 -30.52 11.49
C GLU A 21 -21.23 -31.40 10.46
N SER A 22 -22.28 -30.90 9.81
CA SER A 22 -23.01 -31.65 8.78
C SER A 22 -22.20 -31.78 7.48
N GLU A 23 -22.56 -32.76 6.64
CA GLU A 23 -21.94 -32.92 5.32
C GLU A 23 -22.20 -31.69 4.42
N GLU A 24 -23.38 -31.08 4.53
CA GLU A 24 -23.70 -29.84 3.83
C GLU A 24 -22.81 -28.69 4.26
N ALA A 25 -22.54 -28.55 5.55
CA ALA A 25 -21.62 -27.55 6.08
C ALA A 25 -20.17 -27.78 5.60
N ALA A 26 -19.72 -29.03 5.53
CA ALA A 26 -18.44 -29.39 5.00
C ALA A 26 -18.31 -29.08 3.48
N GLN A 27 -19.38 -29.34 2.71
CA GLN A 27 -19.41 -29.00 1.29
C GLN A 27 -19.39 -27.48 1.09
N ARG A 28 -20.19 -26.74 1.84
CA ARG A 28 -20.20 -25.26 1.81
C ARG A 28 -18.81 -24.68 2.09
N LEU A 29 -18.12 -25.19 3.10
CA LEU A 29 -16.75 -24.75 3.41
C LEU A 29 -15.78 -25.00 2.26
N LYS A 30 -15.90 -26.13 1.55
CA LYS A 30 -15.09 -26.41 0.35
C LYS A 30 -15.38 -25.41 -0.77
N ASP A 31 -16.64 -25.08 -1.00
CA ASP A 31 -17.07 -24.12 -2.02
C ASP A 31 -16.55 -22.71 -1.69
N GLU A 32 -16.58 -22.32 -0.43
CA GLU A 32 -16.01 -21.05 0.06
C GLU A 32 -14.48 -20.99 -0.13
N TYR A 33 -13.76 -22.09 0.14
CA TYR A 33 -12.32 -22.17 -0.18
C TYR A 33 -12.06 -22.12 -1.70
N GLN A 34 -12.93 -22.67 -2.51
CA GLN A 34 -12.84 -22.56 -3.97
C GLN A 34 -12.97 -21.11 -4.42
N ILE A 35 -13.96 -20.37 -3.91
CA ILE A 35 -14.15 -18.93 -4.20
C ILE A 35 -12.89 -18.16 -3.81
N TRP A 36 -12.35 -18.40 -2.61
CA TRP A 36 -11.13 -17.76 -2.17
C TRP A 36 -9.92 -18.04 -3.10
N ASN A 37 -9.76 -19.30 -3.52
CA ASN A 37 -8.69 -19.67 -4.44
C ASN A 37 -8.83 -19.01 -5.81
N ILE A 38 -10.05 -18.93 -6.35
CA ILE A 38 -10.34 -18.25 -7.62
C ILE A 38 -9.95 -16.77 -7.53
N ILE A 39 -10.29 -16.09 -6.44
CA ILE A 39 -9.89 -14.70 -6.22
C ILE A 39 -8.36 -14.57 -6.21
N ASN A 40 -7.64 -15.41 -5.42
CA ASN A 40 -6.18 -15.38 -5.33
C ASN A 40 -5.49 -15.69 -6.66
N ASP A 41 -6.03 -16.63 -7.46
CA ASP A 41 -5.48 -17.04 -8.74
C ASP A 41 -5.65 -15.98 -9.83
N ASN A 42 -6.58 -15.07 -9.67
CA ASN A 42 -6.79 -13.99 -10.61
C ASN A 42 -6.23 -12.65 -10.13
N LEU A 43 -5.99 -12.49 -8.83
CA LEU A 43 -5.52 -11.23 -8.25
C LEU A 43 -4.17 -10.77 -8.83
N TYR A 44 -3.17 -11.67 -8.91
CA TYR A 44 -1.87 -11.32 -9.48
C TYR A 44 -1.94 -11.06 -11.00
N LYS A 45 -2.86 -11.71 -11.71
CA LYS A 45 -3.12 -11.45 -13.13
C LYS A 45 -3.66 -10.03 -13.32
N ALA A 46 -4.66 -9.65 -12.49
CA ALA A 46 -5.20 -8.29 -12.48
C ALA A 46 -4.12 -7.25 -12.10
N ALA A 47 -3.26 -7.54 -11.12
CA ALA A 47 -2.14 -6.67 -10.74
C ALA A 47 -1.17 -6.46 -11.91
N ASN A 48 -0.77 -7.52 -12.62
CA ASN A 48 0.08 -7.43 -13.80
C ASN A 48 -0.60 -6.69 -14.95
N ARG A 49 -1.91 -6.84 -15.10
CA ARG A 49 -2.69 -6.10 -16.10
C ARG A 49 -2.70 -4.60 -15.82
N ILE A 50 -2.81 -4.20 -14.53
CA ILE A 50 -2.70 -2.80 -14.09
C ILE A 50 -1.32 -2.24 -14.48
N ILE A 51 -0.24 -2.94 -14.12
CA ILE A 51 1.13 -2.51 -14.44
C ILE A 51 1.34 -2.37 -15.94
N SER A 52 0.91 -3.37 -16.72
CA SER A 52 1.04 -3.34 -18.18
C SER A 52 0.31 -2.15 -18.78
N HIS A 53 -0.90 -1.86 -18.30
CA HIS A 53 -1.68 -0.72 -18.77
C HIS A 53 -1.04 0.62 -18.38
N CYS A 54 -0.56 0.78 -17.15
CA CYS A 54 0.16 1.97 -16.71
C CYS A 54 1.43 2.18 -17.54
N PHE A 55 2.26 1.14 -17.67
CA PHE A 55 3.51 1.20 -18.45
C PHE A 55 3.26 1.55 -19.91
N PHE A 56 2.26 0.92 -20.54
CA PHE A 56 1.93 1.20 -21.94
C PHE A 56 1.54 2.67 -22.14
N ASN A 57 0.71 3.22 -21.24
CA ASN A 57 0.30 4.61 -21.28
C ASN A 57 1.48 5.57 -21.14
N ASP A 58 2.37 5.30 -20.18
CA ASP A 58 3.53 6.15 -19.92
C ASP A 58 4.58 6.01 -21.03
N ALA A 59 4.82 4.81 -21.52
CA ALA A 59 5.74 4.57 -22.64
C ALA A 59 5.30 5.29 -23.91
N TYR A 60 4.00 5.36 -24.21
CA TYR A 60 3.48 6.11 -25.34
C TYR A 60 3.73 7.62 -25.19
N GLU A 61 3.41 8.18 -24.01
CA GLU A 61 3.65 9.60 -23.73
C GLU A 61 5.14 9.95 -23.76
N TYR A 62 5.99 9.08 -23.20
CA TYR A 62 7.44 9.23 -23.24
C TYR A 62 7.98 9.26 -24.67
N ARG A 63 7.49 8.38 -25.56
CA ARG A 63 7.87 8.38 -26.98
C ARG A 63 7.47 9.67 -27.67
N LEU A 64 6.28 10.21 -27.42
CA LEU A 64 5.87 11.51 -27.96
C LEU A 64 6.83 12.63 -27.57
N LYS A 65 7.24 12.69 -26.30
CA LYS A 65 8.23 13.63 -25.79
C LYS A 65 9.60 13.44 -26.47
N LEU A 66 10.04 12.18 -26.58
CA LEU A 66 11.32 11.83 -27.17
C LEU A 66 11.41 12.18 -28.67
N HIS A 67 10.32 12.08 -29.41
CA HIS A 67 10.26 12.39 -30.85
C HIS A 67 9.89 13.84 -31.16
N SER A 68 9.68 14.70 -30.14
CA SER A 68 9.45 16.13 -30.32
C SER A 68 10.77 16.92 -30.21
N PRO A 69 11.36 17.41 -31.33
CA PRO A 69 12.58 18.22 -31.27
C PRO A 69 12.40 19.47 -30.40
N ARG A 70 11.25 20.13 -30.55
CA ARG A 70 10.94 21.36 -29.81
C ARG A 70 10.82 21.13 -28.30
N PHE A 71 10.24 20.00 -27.88
CA PHE A 71 10.18 19.67 -26.47
C PHE A 71 11.59 19.46 -25.88
N LYS A 72 12.47 18.75 -26.59
CA LYS A 72 13.87 18.56 -26.15
C LYS A 72 14.65 19.88 -26.07
N GLU A 73 14.45 20.75 -27.03
CA GLU A 73 15.06 22.08 -27.04
C GLU A 73 14.63 22.88 -25.79
N ILE A 74 13.33 22.97 -25.52
CA ILE A 74 12.80 23.66 -24.34
C ILE A 74 13.35 23.07 -23.04
N GLU A 75 13.38 21.74 -22.89
CA GLU A 75 13.96 21.09 -21.70
C GLU A 75 15.46 21.44 -21.54
N THR A 76 16.21 21.48 -22.63
CA THR A 76 17.62 21.83 -22.63
C THR A 76 17.83 23.30 -22.24
N LEU A 77 17.03 24.21 -22.83
CA LEU A 77 17.09 25.64 -22.52
C LEU A 77 16.75 25.91 -21.05
N LEU A 78 15.69 25.28 -20.52
CA LEU A 78 15.28 25.44 -19.12
C LEU A 78 16.32 24.84 -18.15
N LYS A 79 16.90 23.68 -18.48
CA LYS A 79 17.94 23.03 -17.66
C LYS A 79 19.20 23.89 -17.52
N PHE A 80 19.57 24.55 -18.59
CA PHE A 80 20.78 25.41 -18.65
C PHE A 80 20.44 26.90 -18.70
N SER A 81 19.30 27.33 -18.09
CA SER A 81 18.81 28.71 -18.17
C SER A 81 19.83 29.78 -17.77
N LYS A 82 20.61 29.54 -16.71
CA LYS A 82 21.69 30.44 -16.29
C LYS A 82 22.83 30.52 -17.31
N ARG A 83 23.23 29.39 -17.90
CA ARG A 83 24.28 29.33 -18.93
C ARG A 83 23.85 30.01 -20.22
N ASN A 84 22.58 29.86 -20.56
CA ASN A 84 21.98 30.47 -21.76
C ASN A 84 21.54 31.92 -21.55
N LYS A 85 21.79 32.53 -20.36
CA LYS A 85 21.45 33.90 -20.00
C LYS A 85 19.98 34.27 -20.28
N LEU A 86 19.06 33.32 -20.02
CA LEU A 86 17.63 33.53 -20.24
C LEU A 86 17.07 34.54 -19.22
N THR A 87 16.23 35.45 -19.72
CA THR A 87 15.49 36.39 -18.85
C THR A 87 14.34 35.66 -18.11
N ALA A 88 13.79 36.32 -17.10
CA ALA A 88 12.63 35.79 -16.38
C ALA A 88 11.40 35.61 -17.31
N GLU A 89 11.26 36.51 -18.29
CA GLU A 89 10.19 36.47 -19.30
C GLU A 89 10.38 35.30 -20.26
N ASP A 90 11.62 35.06 -20.73
CA ASP A 90 11.95 33.90 -21.57
C ASP A 90 11.65 32.59 -20.86
N ILE A 91 12.05 32.48 -19.58
CA ILE A 91 11.77 31.29 -18.78
C ILE A 91 10.25 31.07 -18.62
N LYS A 92 9.49 32.13 -18.42
CA LYS A 92 8.02 32.04 -18.30
C LYS A 92 7.40 31.57 -19.61
N SER A 93 7.78 32.20 -20.72
CA SER A 93 7.31 31.82 -22.06
C SER A 93 7.62 30.35 -22.39
N LEU A 94 8.85 29.92 -22.17
CA LEU A 94 9.25 28.51 -22.38
C LEU A 94 8.48 27.53 -21.50
N LYS A 95 8.16 27.89 -20.25
CA LYS A 95 7.34 27.06 -19.37
C LYS A 95 5.88 26.98 -19.86
N GLU A 96 5.32 28.06 -20.39
CA GLU A 96 3.99 28.07 -20.97
C GLU A 96 3.95 27.21 -22.24
N GLU A 97 4.92 27.37 -23.14
CA GLU A 97 5.03 26.56 -24.35
C GLU A 97 5.17 25.05 -23.99
N ARG A 98 6.02 24.73 -23.02
CA ARG A 98 6.14 23.35 -22.50
C ARG A 98 4.80 22.80 -22.02
N LYS A 99 4.03 23.60 -21.29
CA LYS A 99 2.69 23.22 -20.80
C LYS A 99 1.72 22.93 -21.94
N MET A 100 1.76 23.73 -23.01
CA MET A 100 0.93 23.53 -24.20
C MET A 100 1.32 22.25 -24.95
N LEU A 101 2.62 21.97 -25.09
CA LEU A 101 3.11 20.72 -25.69
C LEU A 101 2.67 19.49 -24.87
N PHE A 102 2.73 19.54 -23.54
CA PHE A 102 2.23 18.48 -22.68
C PHE A 102 0.73 18.25 -22.86
N ALA A 103 -0.06 19.31 -22.94
CA ALA A 103 -1.49 19.18 -23.19
C ALA A 103 -1.78 18.52 -24.53
N ASN A 104 -0.99 18.84 -25.55
CA ASN A 104 -1.10 18.21 -26.87
C ASN A 104 -0.71 16.73 -26.84
N PHE A 105 0.40 16.35 -26.19
CA PHE A 105 0.78 14.96 -26.01
C PHE A 105 -0.29 14.17 -25.27
N LYS A 106 -0.89 14.75 -24.24
CA LYS A 106 -2.01 14.15 -23.52
C LYS A 106 -3.21 13.92 -24.43
N LYS A 107 -3.54 14.89 -25.29
CA LYS A 107 -4.63 14.76 -26.27
C LYS A 107 -4.31 13.63 -27.27
N GLN A 108 -3.11 13.61 -27.84
CA GLN A 108 -2.68 12.57 -28.78
C GLN A 108 -2.72 11.17 -28.15
N ARG A 109 -2.28 11.03 -26.89
CA ARG A 109 -2.39 9.77 -26.15
C ARG A 109 -3.85 9.34 -26.00
N GLN A 110 -4.75 10.26 -25.62
CA GLN A 110 -6.16 9.97 -25.50
C GLN A 110 -6.79 9.51 -26.82
N THR A 111 -6.44 10.17 -27.92
CA THR A 111 -6.89 9.79 -29.26
C THR A 111 -6.39 8.40 -29.65
N PHE A 112 -5.11 8.11 -29.39
CA PHE A 112 -4.54 6.78 -29.61
C PHE A 112 -5.26 5.69 -28.81
N LEU A 113 -5.48 5.90 -27.50
CA LEU A 113 -6.18 4.95 -26.65
C LEU A 113 -7.64 4.72 -27.05
N ARG A 114 -8.24 5.65 -27.81
CA ARG A 114 -9.57 5.53 -28.41
C ARG A 114 -9.56 4.87 -29.79
N GLY A 115 -8.47 4.21 -30.18
CA GLY A 115 -8.35 3.61 -31.52
C GLY A 115 -8.17 4.61 -32.65
N GLY A 116 -7.64 5.82 -32.38
CA GLY A 116 -7.39 6.87 -33.36
C GLY A 116 -8.60 7.74 -33.70
N ILE A 117 -9.74 7.55 -33.03
CA ILE A 117 -10.97 8.32 -33.29
C ILE A 117 -10.99 9.55 -32.38
N GLU A 118 -10.99 10.75 -32.96
CA GLU A 118 -10.89 12.01 -32.22
C GLU A 118 -12.06 12.25 -31.26
N ASN A 119 -13.29 11.87 -31.64
CA ASN A 119 -14.52 11.93 -30.85
C ASN A 119 -15.04 10.54 -30.44
N GLY A 120 -14.13 9.60 -30.21
CA GLY A 120 -14.46 8.24 -29.82
C GLY A 120 -15.11 8.15 -28.43
N PRO A 121 -15.49 6.94 -27.98
CA PRO A 121 -16.21 6.71 -26.73
C PRO A 121 -15.48 7.30 -25.53
N ASN A 122 -16.26 7.59 -24.48
CA ASN A 122 -15.87 8.29 -23.25
C ASN A 122 -14.44 7.99 -22.75
N PRO A 123 -13.61 9.03 -22.47
CA PRO A 123 -12.26 8.86 -21.90
C PRO A 123 -12.18 7.96 -20.66
N GLU A 124 -13.25 7.88 -19.88
CA GLU A 124 -13.34 6.99 -18.72
C GLU A 124 -13.20 5.50 -19.08
N GLN A 125 -13.51 5.12 -20.32
CA GLN A 125 -13.30 3.75 -20.79
C GLN A 125 -11.83 3.34 -20.80
N ASN A 126 -10.92 4.32 -20.80
CA ASN A 126 -9.47 4.10 -20.81
C ASN A 126 -8.82 4.20 -19.43
N SER A 127 -9.61 4.30 -18.36
CA SER A 127 -9.05 4.24 -17.01
C SER A 127 -8.54 2.82 -16.72
N THR A 128 -7.44 2.71 -15.97
CA THR A 128 -6.88 1.41 -15.60
C THR A 128 -7.91 0.55 -14.85
N TYR A 129 -8.72 1.18 -13.99
CA TYR A 129 -9.81 0.48 -13.31
C TYR A 129 -10.83 -0.11 -14.30
N ARG A 130 -11.22 0.64 -15.33
CA ARG A 130 -12.18 0.15 -16.33
C ARG A 130 -11.67 -1.07 -17.09
N VAL A 131 -10.39 -1.06 -17.45
CA VAL A 131 -9.73 -2.19 -18.13
C VAL A 131 -9.81 -3.45 -17.28
N ILE A 132 -9.38 -3.38 -16.01
CA ILE A 132 -9.39 -4.54 -15.13
C ILE A 132 -10.80 -4.96 -14.72
N SER A 133 -11.72 -4.02 -14.56
CA SER A 133 -13.13 -4.31 -14.27
C SER A 133 -13.78 -5.12 -15.39
N ASN A 134 -13.54 -4.75 -16.65
CA ASN A 134 -14.08 -5.51 -17.79
C ASN A 134 -13.51 -6.94 -17.88
N GLU A 135 -12.29 -7.17 -17.41
CA GLU A 135 -11.63 -8.48 -17.50
C GLU A 135 -11.86 -9.36 -16.25
N PHE A 136 -12.05 -8.78 -15.06
CA PHE A 136 -11.97 -9.52 -13.79
C PHE A 136 -13.16 -9.34 -12.85
N LEU A 137 -14.18 -8.50 -13.15
CA LEU A 137 -15.27 -8.20 -12.22
C LEU A 137 -16.12 -9.45 -11.88
N ASP A 138 -16.23 -10.39 -12.80
CA ASP A 138 -16.99 -11.61 -12.59
C ASP A 138 -16.38 -12.50 -11.50
N VAL A 139 -15.04 -12.48 -11.39
CA VAL A 139 -14.27 -13.33 -10.47
C VAL A 139 -13.75 -12.59 -9.25
N ILE A 140 -13.37 -11.31 -9.38
CA ILE A 140 -12.86 -10.49 -8.28
C ILE A 140 -13.87 -9.37 -7.97
N PRO A 141 -14.35 -9.27 -6.72
CA PRO A 141 -15.28 -8.23 -6.31
C PRO A 141 -14.74 -6.81 -6.54
N SER A 142 -15.64 -5.87 -6.85
CA SER A 142 -15.31 -4.46 -7.16
C SER A 142 -14.52 -3.76 -6.05
N ASN A 143 -14.85 -4.01 -4.79
CA ASN A 143 -14.11 -3.48 -3.62
C ASN A 143 -12.63 -3.89 -3.69
N ILE A 144 -12.35 -5.17 -3.96
CA ILE A 144 -10.97 -5.68 -4.07
C ILE A 144 -10.27 -5.08 -5.29
N LEU A 145 -10.93 -5.04 -6.46
CA LEU A 145 -10.37 -4.47 -7.68
C LEU A 145 -10.01 -2.99 -7.52
N THR A 146 -10.88 -2.22 -6.86
CA THR A 146 -10.63 -0.79 -6.60
C THR A 146 -9.40 -0.59 -5.74
N ASN A 147 -9.31 -1.31 -4.61
CA ASN A 147 -8.17 -1.23 -3.71
C ASN A 147 -6.88 -1.75 -4.37
N LEU A 148 -6.97 -2.83 -5.16
CA LEU A 148 -5.85 -3.36 -5.93
C LEU A 148 -5.33 -2.32 -6.92
N ASN A 149 -6.24 -1.71 -7.70
CA ASN A 149 -5.87 -0.69 -8.67
C ASN A 149 -5.17 0.50 -8.02
N GLN A 150 -5.67 1.00 -6.89
CA GLN A 150 -5.05 2.09 -6.15
C GLN A 150 -3.64 1.73 -5.68
N ASN A 151 -3.49 0.57 -5.04
CA ASN A 151 -2.22 0.13 -4.47
C ASN A 151 -1.16 -0.12 -5.56
N ILE A 152 -1.52 -0.84 -6.62
CA ILE A 152 -0.60 -1.19 -7.70
C ILE A 152 -0.23 0.03 -8.54
N SER A 153 -1.21 0.89 -8.88
CA SER A 153 -0.93 2.13 -9.62
C SER A 153 -0.05 3.09 -8.81
N SER A 154 -0.24 3.17 -7.48
CA SER A 154 0.63 3.97 -6.60
C SER A 154 2.04 3.40 -6.55
N THR A 155 2.17 2.08 -6.43
CA THR A 155 3.48 1.40 -6.47
C THR A 155 4.19 1.66 -7.80
N TYR A 156 3.48 1.55 -8.92
CA TYR A 156 4.03 1.83 -10.24
C TYR A 156 4.51 3.29 -10.34
N LYS A 157 3.69 4.25 -9.95
CA LYS A 157 4.04 5.68 -9.97
C LYS A 157 5.29 6.01 -9.14
N ALA A 158 5.49 5.33 -8.01
CA ALA A 158 6.68 5.53 -7.17
C ALA A 158 7.99 5.14 -7.89
N TYR A 159 7.93 4.23 -8.88
CA TYR A 159 9.10 3.72 -9.59
C TYR A 159 9.15 4.12 -11.07
N THR A 160 8.20 4.91 -11.57
CA THR A 160 8.10 5.27 -13.00
C THR A 160 9.42 5.83 -13.53
N LEU A 161 10.07 6.76 -12.81
CA LEU A 161 11.32 7.37 -13.24
C LEU A 161 12.47 6.36 -13.35
N GLU A 162 12.55 5.40 -12.43
CA GLU A 162 13.58 4.34 -12.45
C GLU A 162 13.34 3.38 -13.63
N VAL A 163 12.07 3.06 -13.92
CA VAL A 163 11.70 2.22 -15.07
C VAL A 163 11.98 2.94 -16.39
N GLU A 164 11.65 4.23 -16.49
CA GLU A 164 11.95 5.05 -17.69
C GLU A 164 13.45 5.16 -17.99
N ARG A 165 14.28 5.23 -16.96
CA ARG A 165 15.75 5.28 -17.07
C ARG A 165 16.38 3.92 -17.37
N GLY A 166 15.64 2.83 -17.22
CA GLY A 166 16.18 1.48 -17.31
C GLY A 166 16.91 0.99 -16.06
N ASP A 167 16.88 1.77 -14.96
CA ASP A 167 17.51 1.42 -13.69
C ASP A 167 16.74 0.31 -12.97
N ARG A 168 15.46 0.11 -13.34
CA ARG A 168 14.58 -0.89 -12.75
C ARG A 168 13.72 -1.56 -13.80
N THR A 169 13.53 -2.87 -13.66
CA THR A 169 12.58 -3.64 -14.47
C THR A 169 11.14 -3.36 -14.06
N ILE A 170 10.22 -3.52 -14.99
CA ILE A 170 8.78 -3.42 -14.74
C ILE A 170 8.39 -4.44 -13.67
N PRO A 171 7.66 -4.05 -12.60
CA PRO A 171 7.19 -4.98 -11.58
C PRO A 171 6.36 -6.11 -12.18
N ASN A 172 6.62 -7.34 -11.76
CA ASN A 172 5.86 -8.52 -12.15
C ASN A 172 5.41 -9.26 -10.89
N PHE A 173 4.10 -9.36 -10.69
CA PHE A 173 3.51 -9.99 -9.53
C PHE A 173 3.30 -11.49 -9.78
N LYS A 174 3.57 -12.29 -8.75
CA LYS A 174 3.32 -13.73 -8.73
C LYS A 174 2.11 -14.04 -7.85
N ARG A 175 1.57 -15.26 -7.96
CA ARG A 175 0.53 -15.77 -7.08
C ARG A 175 0.89 -15.56 -5.60
N GLY A 176 -0.10 -15.24 -4.76
CA GLY A 176 0.08 -15.06 -3.31
C GLY A 176 0.34 -13.61 -2.89
N ILE A 177 0.05 -12.63 -3.75
CA ILE A 177 0.01 -11.23 -3.30
C ILE A 177 -1.12 -11.04 -2.29
N PRO A 178 -0.96 -10.13 -1.30
CA PRO A 178 -2.03 -9.83 -0.35
C PRO A 178 -3.29 -9.34 -1.06
N VAL A 179 -4.45 -9.84 -0.64
CA VAL A 179 -5.77 -9.42 -1.15
C VAL A 179 -6.16 -8.12 -0.44
N PRO A 180 -6.12 -6.96 -1.10
CA PRO A 180 -6.49 -5.69 -0.49
C PRO A 180 -8.00 -5.52 -0.49
N PHE A 181 -8.55 -5.03 0.61
CA PHE A 181 -9.97 -4.68 0.67
C PHE A 181 -10.22 -3.60 1.73
N SER A 182 -11.33 -2.89 1.58
CA SER A 182 -11.78 -1.93 2.58
C SER A 182 -12.60 -2.65 3.64
N ILE A 183 -12.19 -2.55 4.91
CA ILE A 183 -12.97 -3.08 6.04
C ILE A 183 -14.22 -2.23 6.31
N LYS A 184 -14.24 -0.98 5.82
CA LYS A 184 -15.40 -0.10 5.89
C LYS A 184 -15.91 0.14 4.47
N GLU A 185 -17.14 -0.27 4.20
CA GLU A 185 -17.79 -0.12 2.90
C GLU A 185 -19.14 0.57 3.08
N SER A 186 -19.38 1.61 2.29
CA SER A 186 -20.63 2.42 2.36
C SER A 186 -21.00 2.89 3.77
N GLY A 187 -20.01 3.15 4.62
CA GLY A 187 -20.21 3.56 6.01
C GLY A 187 -20.35 2.40 7.00
N GLU A 188 -20.58 1.18 6.53
CA GLU A 188 -20.71 -0.02 7.37
C GLU A 188 -19.34 -0.67 7.62
N LEU A 189 -19.09 -1.05 8.89
CA LEU A 189 -17.91 -1.81 9.28
C LEU A 189 -18.13 -3.29 8.97
N MET A 190 -17.23 -3.88 8.18
CA MET A 190 -17.30 -5.31 7.79
C MET A 190 -16.84 -6.25 8.92
N LEU A 191 -16.20 -5.71 9.95
CA LEU A 191 -15.82 -6.41 11.18
C LEU A 191 -17.02 -6.44 12.12
N LYS A 192 -17.43 -7.62 12.58
CA LYS A 192 -18.63 -7.82 13.40
C LYS A 192 -18.37 -8.79 14.56
N LYS A 193 -19.22 -8.73 15.57
CA LYS A 193 -19.20 -9.64 16.71
C LYS A 193 -20.49 -10.45 16.71
N ARG A 194 -20.39 -11.78 16.90
CA ARG A 194 -21.54 -12.67 17.07
C ARG A 194 -22.03 -12.68 18.52
N GLU A 195 -23.17 -13.27 18.77
CA GLU A 195 -23.77 -13.41 20.10
C GLU A 195 -22.90 -14.23 21.07
N ASP A 196 -22.16 -15.23 20.56
CA ASP A 196 -21.21 -16.03 21.32
C ASP A 196 -19.90 -15.28 21.68
N GLY A 197 -19.78 -14.02 21.25
CA GLY A 197 -18.61 -13.18 21.48
C GLY A 197 -17.45 -13.40 20.50
N SER A 198 -17.60 -14.31 19.52
CA SER A 198 -16.63 -14.46 18.42
C SER A 198 -16.65 -13.25 17.50
N ILE A 199 -15.48 -12.92 16.94
CA ILE A 199 -15.34 -11.77 16.04
C ILE A 199 -14.99 -12.29 14.65
N TYR A 200 -15.65 -11.73 13.63
CA TYR A 200 -15.49 -12.14 12.27
C TYR A 200 -15.52 -10.96 11.29
N ILE A 201 -15.04 -11.20 10.09
CA ILE A 201 -15.09 -10.25 8.97
C ILE A 201 -16.05 -10.79 7.92
N ARG A 202 -17.01 -9.95 7.51
CA ARG A 202 -17.77 -10.17 6.28
C ARG A 202 -16.88 -9.80 5.09
N PHE A 203 -16.61 -10.79 4.26
CA PHE A 203 -15.82 -10.59 3.06
C PHE A 203 -16.74 -10.68 1.83
N PRO A 204 -16.41 -9.99 0.72
CA PRO A 204 -17.18 -10.09 -0.51
C PRO A 204 -17.40 -11.53 -0.97
N LYS A 205 -18.46 -11.76 -1.76
CA LYS A 205 -18.94 -13.09 -2.21
C LYS A 205 -19.50 -13.97 -1.06
N GLY A 206 -19.90 -13.35 0.05
CA GLY A 206 -20.53 -14.04 1.17
C GLY A 206 -19.57 -14.84 2.05
N LEU A 207 -18.26 -14.66 1.90
CA LEU A 207 -17.28 -15.32 2.76
C LEU A 207 -17.25 -14.66 4.14
N GLU A 208 -17.17 -15.49 5.18
CA GLU A 208 -16.96 -15.04 6.56
C GLU A 208 -15.63 -15.56 7.09
N TRP A 209 -14.83 -14.67 7.65
CA TRP A 209 -13.53 -14.99 8.23
C TRP A 209 -13.56 -14.79 9.74
N ASP A 210 -13.48 -15.86 10.50
CA ASP A 210 -13.38 -15.83 11.96
C ASP A 210 -11.98 -15.42 12.39
N LEU A 211 -11.87 -14.47 13.34
CA LEU A 211 -10.60 -14.02 13.88
C LEU A 211 -10.16 -14.93 15.03
N SER A 212 -8.92 -15.42 14.92
CA SER A 212 -8.27 -16.22 15.95
C SER A 212 -7.16 -15.41 16.62
N PHE A 213 -7.29 -15.15 17.92
CA PHE A 213 -6.32 -14.36 18.66
C PHE A 213 -5.26 -15.21 19.36
N GLY A 214 -5.46 -16.53 19.47
CA GLY A 214 -4.54 -17.44 20.14
C GLY A 214 -4.24 -16.98 21.58
N ARG A 215 -2.96 -16.96 21.96
CA ARG A 215 -2.50 -16.49 23.29
C ARG A 215 -2.44 -14.95 23.41
N ASP A 216 -2.82 -14.22 22.43
CA ASP A 216 -2.91 -12.74 22.29
C ASP A 216 -1.92 -11.90 23.13
N ARG A 217 -0.63 -12.20 22.99
CA ARG A 217 0.43 -11.42 23.67
C ARG A 217 0.55 -9.97 23.14
N SER A 218 -0.14 -9.64 22.08
CA SER A 218 -0.07 -8.35 21.38
C SER A 218 -1.32 -7.50 21.58
N ASN A 219 -2.24 -7.90 22.46
CA ASN A 219 -3.51 -7.24 22.74
C ASN A 219 -4.34 -6.97 21.47
N ASN A 220 -4.29 -7.88 20.51
CA ASN A 220 -5.01 -7.74 19.25
C ASN A 220 -6.52 -7.74 19.46
N ARG A 221 -7.03 -8.55 20.40
CA ARG A 221 -8.46 -8.61 20.72
C ARG A 221 -8.95 -7.28 21.25
N GLU A 222 -8.24 -6.69 22.20
CA GLU A 222 -8.58 -5.38 22.76
C GLU A 222 -8.61 -4.29 21.69
N ILE A 223 -7.61 -4.29 20.78
CA ILE A 223 -7.55 -3.32 19.67
C ILE A 223 -8.76 -3.49 18.75
N VAL A 224 -9.13 -4.72 18.41
CA VAL A 224 -10.29 -5.02 17.56
C VAL A 224 -11.59 -4.61 18.26
N GLU A 225 -11.73 -4.81 19.57
CA GLU A 225 -12.88 -4.36 20.34
C GLU A 225 -13.00 -2.83 20.37
N ARG A 226 -11.88 -2.10 20.45
CA ARG A 226 -11.84 -0.63 20.31
C ARG A 226 -12.24 -0.16 18.92
N VAL A 227 -11.93 -0.92 17.89
CA VAL A 227 -12.42 -0.66 16.52
C VAL A 227 -13.92 -0.86 16.43
N LEU A 228 -14.44 -1.95 17.01
CA LEU A 228 -15.88 -2.25 17.05
C LEU A 228 -16.68 -1.20 17.83
N SER A 229 -16.10 -0.66 18.91
CA SER A 229 -16.71 0.44 19.69
C SER A 229 -16.58 1.82 19.03
N GLY A 230 -15.88 1.94 17.91
CA GLY A 230 -15.66 3.20 17.21
C GLY A 230 -14.58 4.10 17.82
N GLN A 231 -13.85 3.64 18.84
CA GLN A 231 -12.73 4.40 19.43
C GLN A 231 -11.54 4.52 18.47
N TYR A 232 -11.32 3.49 17.63
CA TYR A 232 -10.28 3.48 16.63
C TYR A 232 -10.88 3.40 15.23
N GLU A 233 -10.25 4.09 14.29
CA GLU A 233 -10.61 4.00 12.88
C GLU A 233 -9.81 2.89 12.18
N VAL A 234 -10.38 2.33 11.10
CA VAL A 234 -9.70 1.35 10.26
C VAL A 234 -9.23 1.97 8.96
N GLY A 235 -8.08 1.52 8.49
CA GLY A 235 -7.55 1.79 7.15
C GLY A 235 -7.77 0.63 6.19
N ASN A 236 -7.31 0.82 4.94
CA ASN A 236 -7.27 -0.26 3.96
C ASN A 236 -6.42 -1.40 4.48
N SER A 237 -7.02 -2.56 4.55
CA SER A 237 -6.43 -3.76 5.13
C SER A 237 -6.21 -4.81 4.06
N THR A 238 -5.52 -5.89 4.41
CA THR A 238 -5.26 -6.98 3.46
C THR A 238 -5.42 -8.33 4.12
N ILE A 239 -5.85 -9.34 3.35
CA ILE A 239 -5.77 -10.74 3.76
C ILE A 239 -4.65 -11.40 2.98
N GLN A 240 -3.78 -12.13 3.66
CA GLN A 240 -2.62 -12.77 3.06
C GLN A 240 -2.49 -14.22 3.52
N GLU A 241 -2.27 -15.11 2.56
CA GLU A 241 -1.86 -16.48 2.83
C GLU A 241 -0.35 -16.54 3.07
N SER A 242 0.06 -17.24 4.13
CA SER A 242 1.47 -17.49 4.43
C SER A 242 1.98 -18.72 3.70
N LYS A 243 3.30 -18.93 3.68
CA LYS A 243 3.93 -20.16 3.12
C LYS A 243 3.41 -21.46 3.75
N ASN A 244 2.97 -21.41 5.01
CA ASN A 244 2.39 -22.54 5.73
C ASN A 244 0.88 -22.68 5.54
N LYS A 245 0.32 -22.04 4.51
CA LYS A 245 -1.11 -22.01 4.20
C LYS A 245 -2.01 -21.46 5.31
N LYS A 246 -1.44 -20.79 6.30
CA LYS A 246 -2.21 -20.02 7.27
C LYS A 246 -2.60 -18.68 6.66
N ILE A 247 -3.81 -18.25 6.92
CA ILE A 247 -4.36 -17.01 6.40
C ILE A 247 -4.37 -15.97 7.51
N PHE A 248 -3.93 -14.77 7.20
CA PHE A 248 -3.81 -13.67 8.14
C PHE A 248 -4.50 -12.42 7.62
N LEU A 249 -5.25 -11.78 8.49
CA LEU A 249 -5.66 -10.40 8.32
C LEU A 249 -4.51 -9.49 8.76
N LEU A 250 -4.11 -8.56 7.90
CA LEU A 250 -3.26 -7.44 8.22
C LEU A 250 -4.16 -6.22 8.41
N LEU A 251 -4.64 -6.05 9.64
CA LEU A 251 -5.58 -4.99 10.01
C LEU A 251 -4.82 -3.69 10.22
N VAL A 252 -5.12 -2.67 9.42
CA VAL A 252 -4.58 -1.32 9.60
C VAL A 252 -5.53 -0.52 10.50
N VAL A 253 -5.01 -0.06 11.62
CA VAL A 253 -5.77 0.70 12.62
C VAL A 253 -5.16 2.08 12.79
N LYS A 254 -6.00 3.10 12.79
CA LYS A 254 -5.65 4.49 13.06
C LYS A 254 -6.00 4.81 14.51
N ILE A 255 -5.00 5.07 15.30
CA ILE A 255 -5.13 5.41 16.71
C ILE A 255 -4.96 6.93 16.85
N PRO A 256 -5.92 7.64 17.46
CA PRO A 256 -5.74 9.06 17.76
C PRO A 256 -4.48 9.27 18.58
N LYS A 257 -3.64 10.22 18.20
CA LYS A 257 -2.50 10.61 19.03
C LYS A 257 -3.02 11.38 20.24
N GLU A 258 -2.80 10.84 21.41
CA GLU A 258 -2.93 11.61 22.64
C GLU A 258 -1.75 12.58 22.72
N SER A 259 -2.02 13.86 22.75
CA SER A 259 -1.01 14.87 23.06
C SER A 259 -0.63 14.74 24.54
N LYS A 260 0.36 13.91 24.84
CA LYS A 260 0.98 13.96 26.16
C LYS A 260 1.76 15.27 26.25
N ALA A 261 1.34 16.16 27.13
CA ALA A 261 2.12 17.32 27.48
C ALA A 261 3.42 16.84 28.14
N LEU A 262 4.47 16.71 27.32
CA LEU A 262 5.80 16.42 27.83
C LEU A 262 6.36 17.71 28.43
N ASN A 263 7.06 17.57 29.56
CA ASN A 263 7.79 18.69 30.13
C ASN A 263 8.95 19.06 29.21
N SER A 264 8.84 20.21 28.53
CA SER A 264 9.83 20.70 27.56
C SER A 264 11.23 20.92 28.17
N ASN A 265 11.29 21.09 29.49
CA ASN A 265 12.55 21.28 30.20
C ASN A 265 13.24 19.98 30.61
N ARG A 266 12.56 18.85 30.40
CA ARG A 266 13.07 17.52 30.73
C ARG A 266 13.52 16.78 29.49
N VAL A 267 14.82 16.70 29.31
CA VAL A 267 15.46 16.11 28.13
C VAL A 267 16.23 14.85 28.51
N VAL A 268 16.05 13.78 27.76
CA VAL A 268 16.85 12.56 27.87
C VAL A 268 17.95 12.63 26.83
N GLY A 269 19.20 12.67 27.27
CA GLY A 269 20.36 12.47 26.42
C GLY A 269 20.65 10.97 26.27
N VAL A 270 20.92 10.51 25.06
CA VAL A 270 21.28 9.11 24.78
C VAL A 270 22.60 9.07 24.05
N ASP A 271 23.56 8.33 24.59
CA ASP A 271 24.85 8.03 23.98
C ASP A 271 24.89 6.56 23.53
N LEU A 272 25.45 6.32 22.34
CA LEU A 272 25.61 4.99 21.75
C LEU A 272 27.09 4.65 21.68
N GLY A 273 27.49 3.61 22.41
CA GLY A 273 28.88 3.19 22.47
C GLY A 273 29.07 1.68 22.24
N ILE A 274 30.31 1.26 22.02
CA ILE A 274 30.66 -0.14 21.82
C ILE A 274 30.73 -0.90 23.15
N ASN A 275 31.25 -0.29 24.19
CA ASN A 275 31.41 -0.90 25.51
C ASN A 275 30.09 -0.91 26.29
N THR A 276 29.37 0.19 26.19
CA THR A 276 28.01 0.35 26.72
C THR A 276 27.13 0.69 25.51
N PRO A 277 26.38 -0.28 24.97
CA PRO A 277 25.62 -0.08 23.74
C PRO A 277 24.66 1.11 23.78
N LEU A 278 24.09 1.39 24.96
CA LEU A 278 23.26 2.56 25.17
C LEU A 278 23.45 3.05 26.61
N TYR A 279 23.77 4.33 26.75
CA TYR A 279 23.71 5.04 28.03
C TYR A 279 22.73 6.20 27.88
N ALA A 280 21.77 6.28 28.79
CA ALA A 280 20.77 7.35 28.82
C ALA A 280 20.82 8.10 30.14
N ALA A 281 20.75 9.42 30.07
CA ALA A 281 20.74 10.29 31.24
C ALA A 281 19.71 11.41 31.07
N LEU A 282 19.15 11.87 32.19
CA LEU A 282 18.25 13.03 32.24
C LEU A 282 19.09 14.30 32.51
N ASN A 283 18.67 15.41 31.89
CA ASN A 283 19.35 16.73 32.09
C ASN A 283 19.09 17.34 33.48
N ASP A 284 18.05 16.87 34.17
CA ASP A 284 17.62 17.36 35.48
C ASP A 284 18.07 16.46 36.66
N ASN A 285 18.82 15.38 36.37
CA ASN A 285 19.27 14.45 37.39
C ASN A 285 20.67 13.88 37.07
N GLU A 286 21.70 14.41 37.70
CA GLU A 286 23.10 13.97 37.50
C GLU A 286 23.30 12.48 37.82
N TYR A 287 22.48 11.88 38.69
CA TYR A 287 22.56 10.49 39.09
C TYR A 287 21.54 9.58 38.41
N GLY A 288 20.71 10.16 37.52
CA GLY A 288 19.60 9.46 36.88
C GLY A 288 19.99 8.74 35.57
N GLY A 289 21.26 8.51 35.33
CA GLY A 289 21.71 7.77 34.17
C GLY A 289 21.57 6.26 34.32
N PHE A 290 21.22 5.57 33.24
CA PHE A 290 21.19 4.11 33.18
C PHE A 290 21.81 3.59 31.89
N SER A 291 22.41 2.41 31.97
CA SER A 291 22.99 1.73 30.84
C SER A 291 22.16 0.53 30.40
N ILE A 292 22.06 0.29 29.12
CA ILE A 292 21.39 -0.89 28.54
C ILE A 292 22.39 -1.67 27.70
N GLY A 293 22.52 -2.95 28.04
CA GLY A 293 23.37 -3.88 27.33
C GLY A 293 24.83 -3.86 27.75
N SER A 294 25.59 -4.84 27.27
CA SER A 294 27.02 -4.94 27.44
C SER A 294 27.72 -5.20 26.12
N ARG A 295 29.04 -4.94 26.06
CA ARG A 295 29.88 -5.25 24.90
C ARG A 295 29.67 -6.67 24.40
N ASP A 296 29.62 -7.65 25.31
CA ASP A 296 29.48 -9.05 24.94
C ASP A 296 28.11 -9.36 24.32
N GLN A 297 27.04 -8.74 24.82
CA GLN A 297 25.71 -8.86 24.21
C GLN A 297 25.67 -8.27 22.81
N PHE A 298 26.29 -7.10 22.61
CA PHE A 298 26.41 -6.46 21.31
C PHE A 298 27.20 -7.29 20.31
N LEU A 299 28.36 -7.84 20.73
CA LEU A 299 29.20 -8.71 19.89
C LEU A 299 28.47 -10.01 19.52
N LYS A 300 27.77 -10.66 20.50
CA LYS A 300 26.95 -11.84 20.23
C LYS A 300 25.83 -11.55 19.22
N MET A 301 25.19 -10.39 19.32
CA MET A 301 24.16 -9.97 18.37
C MET A 301 24.75 -9.78 16.96
N ARG A 302 25.87 -9.07 16.84
CA ARG A 302 26.58 -8.89 15.55
C ARG A 302 26.98 -10.23 14.92
N MET A 303 27.50 -11.18 15.71
CA MET A 303 27.88 -12.51 15.22
C MET A 303 26.66 -13.29 14.71
N ARG A 304 25.52 -13.23 15.43
CA ARG A 304 24.26 -13.84 14.97
C ARG A 304 23.74 -13.22 13.67
N MET A 305 23.78 -11.89 13.56
CA MET A 305 23.38 -11.22 12.31
C MET A 305 24.32 -11.55 11.15
N ALA A 306 25.62 -11.65 11.39
CA ALA A 306 26.59 -12.06 10.36
C ALA A 306 26.39 -13.52 9.91
N ALA A 307 26.06 -14.43 10.84
CA ALA A 307 25.73 -15.82 10.52
C ALA A 307 24.42 -15.97 9.71
N GLN A 308 23.44 -15.11 9.93
CA GLN A 308 22.18 -15.11 9.15
C GLN A 308 22.34 -14.56 7.73
N LYS A 309 23.42 -13.83 7.44
CA LYS A 309 23.70 -13.26 6.11
C LYS A 309 24.54 -14.20 5.23
N ARG A 310 25.08 -15.29 5.78
CA ARG A 310 25.74 -16.38 5.06
C ARG A 310 24.74 -17.45 4.68
#